data_e9089126420f8f0c7373ff869db8ba96
#
_entry.id   e9089126420f8f0c7373ff869db8ba96
#
_cell.length_a   1.000
_cell.length_b   1.000
_cell.length_c   1.000
_cell.angle_alpha   90.00
_cell.angle_beta   90.00
_cell.angle_gamma   90.00
#
_symmetry.space_group_name_H-M   'P 1'
#
loop_
_entity.id
_entity.type
_entity.pdbx_description
1 polymer ?
#
loop_
_entity_poly.entity_id
_entity_poly.type
_entity_poly.pdbx_seq_one_letter_code
_entity_poly.pdbx_strand_id
1 'polypeptide(L)'
;MHADLDFFFDPVCPWAWITSRWVAEVQSQRSYDVSWKFISLRMVNAERGYANNSQYEAIHNAGLQGLRVASAARSVQGNAGVAAFY
;
A
#
# COMPACT_ATOMS: atom_id res chain seq x y z
N MET A 1 -13.09 -4.26 16.31
CA MET A 1 -11.84 -3.94 17.00
C MET A 1 -11.00 -3.00 16.14
N HIS A 2 -10.39 -2.03 16.76
CA HIS A 2 -9.53 -1.09 16.07
C HIS A 2 -8.10 -1.60 16.06
N ALA A 3 -7.43 -1.45 14.91
CA ALA A 3 -6.01 -1.64 14.87
C ALA A 3 -5.31 -0.48 15.59
N ASP A 4 -4.11 -0.73 16.12
CA ASP A 4 -3.32 0.29 16.77
C ASP A 4 -2.75 1.28 15.74
N LEU A 5 -2.52 0.81 14.51
CA LEU A 5 -1.95 1.60 13.42
C LEU A 5 -2.64 1.23 12.11
N ASP A 6 -3.10 2.23 11.37
CA ASP A 6 -3.53 2.08 9.98
C ASP A 6 -2.37 2.52 9.08
N PHE A 7 -1.86 1.60 8.28
CA PHE A 7 -0.78 1.91 7.34
C PHE A 7 -1.32 1.88 5.91
N PHE A 8 -1.31 3.05 5.26
CA PHE A 8 -1.78 3.20 3.89
C PHE A 8 -0.60 3.09 2.93
N PHE A 9 -0.74 2.27 1.89
CA PHE A 9 0.35 2.09 0.93
C PHE A 9 -0.15 2.01 -0.50
N ASP A 10 0.73 2.42 -1.41
CA ASP A 10 0.65 2.13 -2.83
C ASP A 10 1.90 1.30 -3.18
N PRO A 11 1.75 0.13 -3.82
CA PRO A 11 2.88 -0.77 -4.09
C PRO A 11 4.03 -0.13 -4.86
N VAL A 12 3.76 0.93 -5.62
CA VAL A 12 4.80 1.60 -6.42
C VAL A 12 5.48 2.74 -5.67
N CYS A 13 5.08 3.03 -4.45
CA CYS A 13 5.71 4.09 -3.66
C CYS A 13 6.89 3.51 -2.88
N PRO A 14 8.15 3.81 -3.26
CA PRO A 14 9.31 3.25 -2.56
C PRO A 14 9.44 3.76 -1.13
N TRP A 15 9.01 4.98 -0.88
CA TRP A 15 9.04 5.55 0.47
C TRP A 15 8.10 4.82 1.42
N ALA A 16 6.90 4.49 0.94
CA ALA A 16 5.95 3.73 1.73
C ALA A 16 6.49 2.33 2.03
N TRP A 17 7.13 1.69 1.05
CA TRP A 17 7.70 0.36 1.26
C TRP A 17 8.80 0.38 2.31
N ILE A 18 9.71 1.35 2.23
CA ILE A 18 10.79 1.49 3.22
C ILE A 18 10.18 1.67 4.62
N THR A 19 9.19 2.54 4.75
CA THR A 19 8.51 2.78 6.03
C THR A 19 7.81 1.50 6.51
N SER A 20 7.22 0.72 5.60
CA SER A 20 6.55 -0.53 5.96
C SER A 20 7.54 -1.55 6.54
N ARG A 21 8.78 -1.59 6.05
CA ARG A 21 9.81 -2.49 6.59
C ARG A 21 10.18 -2.09 8.02
N TRP A 22 10.22 -0.79 8.28
CA TRP A 22 10.44 -0.29 9.63
C TRP A 22 9.25 -0.62 10.55
N VAL A 23 8.02 -0.45 10.07
CA VAL A 23 6.81 -0.82 10.82
C VAL A 23 6.84 -2.32 11.19
N ALA A 24 7.18 -3.19 10.23
CA ALA A 24 7.28 -4.62 10.45
C ALA A 24 8.36 -4.97 11.47
N GLU A 25 9.50 -4.29 11.42
CA GLU A 25 10.59 -4.50 12.38
C GLU A 25 10.17 -4.13 13.80
N VAL A 26 9.50 -3.00 13.97
CA VAL A 26 9.00 -2.59 15.29
C VAL A 26 7.94 -3.57 15.77
N GLN A 27 7.08 -4.06 14.86
CA GLN A 27 6.04 -5.03 15.19
C GLN A 27 6.62 -6.36 15.68
N SER A 28 7.82 -6.72 15.20
CA SER A 28 8.51 -7.94 15.68
C SER A 28 9.01 -7.79 17.11
N GLN A 29 9.17 -6.57 17.59
CA GLN A 29 9.72 -6.28 18.92
C GLN A 29 8.66 -5.83 19.91
N ARG A 30 7.51 -5.39 19.44
CA ARG A 30 6.43 -4.90 20.26
C ARG A 30 5.10 -5.43 19.77
N SER A 31 4.22 -5.76 20.69
CA SER A 31 2.90 -6.28 20.35
C SER A 31 1.96 -5.14 20.03
N TYR A 32 1.67 -4.95 18.73
CA TYR A 32 0.63 -4.04 18.26
C TYR A 32 0.08 -4.50 16.92
N ASP A 33 -1.15 -4.09 16.63
CA ASP A 33 -1.84 -4.49 15.41
C ASP A 33 -1.72 -3.43 14.34
N VAL A 34 -1.36 -3.85 13.13
CA VAL A 34 -1.30 -2.98 11.95
C VAL A 34 -2.40 -3.41 10.98
N SER A 35 -3.24 -2.47 10.59
CA SER A 35 -4.19 -2.65 9.50
C SER A 35 -3.57 -2.10 8.23
N TRP A 36 -3.36 -2.96 7.24
CA TRP A 36 -2.75 -2.60 5.95
C TRP A 36 -3.84 -2.13 5.00
N LYS A 37 -3.81 -0.86 4.64
CA LYS A 37 -4.82 -0.21 3.82
C LYS A 37 -4.23 0.31 2.52
N PHE A 38 -5.09 0.66 1.59
CA PHE A 38 -4.70 1.02 0.24
C PHE A 38 -4.85 2.51 0.00
N ILE A 39 -3.87 3.08 -0.69
CA ILE A 39 -3.98 4.40 -1.29
C ILE A 39 -3.39 4.31 -2.71
N SER A 40 -4.12 4.81 -3.70
CA SER A 40 -3.63 4.81 -5.07
C SER A 40 -3.16 6.19 -5.44
N LEU A 41 -1.87 6.34 -5.74
CA LEU A 41 -1.32 7.61 -6.21
C LEU A 41 -1.93 8.00 -7.55
N ARG A 42 -2.30 7.02 -8.39
CA ARG A 42 -3.01 7.32 -9.64
C ARG A 42 -4.36 7.98 -9.39
N MET A 43 -5.10 7.49 -8.40
CA MET A 43 -6.41 8.06 -8.06
C MET A 43 -6.27 9.40 -7.34
N VAL A 44 -5.30 9.54 -6.45
CA VAL A 44 -5.04 10.80 -5.75
C VAL A 44 -4.67 11.91 -6.74
N ASN A 45 -3.97 11.58 -7.82
CA ASN A 45 -3.54 12.55 -8.82
C ASN A 45 -4.51 12.69 -10.00
N ALA A 46 -5.70 12.06 -9.93
CA ALA A 46 -6.64 12.03 -11.05
C ALA A 46 -7.04 13.42 -11.54
N GLU A 47 -7.31 14.35 -10.63
CA GLU A 47 -7.73 15.71 -10.99
C GLU A 47 -6.55 16.58 -11.45
N ARG A 48 -5.41 16.46 -10.77
CA ARG A 48 -4.21 17.22 -11.12
C ARG A 48 -3.63 16.78 -12.46
N GLY A 49 -3.72 15.47 -12.77
CA GLY A 49 -3.12 14.89 -13.94
C GLY A 49 -1.60 14.82 -13.85
N TYR A 50 -0.96 14.42 -14.94
CA TYR A 50 0.48 14.14 -14.98
C TYR A 50 1.26 15.07 -15.90
N ALA A 51 0.60 16.04 -16.54
CA ALA A 51 1.23 17.12 -17.29
C ALA A 51 2.37 16.65 -18.21
N ASN A 52 2.14 15.79 -19.15
CA ASN A 52 3.14 15.27 -20.10
C ASN A 52 4.17 14.29 -19.50
N ASN A 53 4.03 13.91 -18.24
CA ASN A 53 4.90 12.89 -17.64
C ASN A 53 4.24 11.51 -17.75
N SER A 54 4.27 10.95 -18.97
CA SER A 54 3.63 9.66 -19.25
C SER A 54 4.31 8.50 -18.51
N GLN A 55 5.61 8.61 -18.26
CA GLN A 55 6.33 7.58 -17.51
C GLN A 55 5.86 7.52 -16.06
N TYR A 56 5.67 8.66 -15.44
CA TYR A 56 5.18 8.74 -14.06
C TYR A 56 3.75 8.23 -13.96
N GLU A 57 2.93 8.57 -14.94
CA GLU A 57 1.56 8.07 -15.02
C GLU A 57 1.53 6.55 -15.16
N ALA A 58 2.40 5.99 -16.00
CA ALA A 58 2.50 4.53 -16.18
C ALA A 58 2.88 3.81 -14.89
N ILE A 59 3.82 4.38 -14.12
CA ILE A 59 4.21 3.83 -12.82
C ILE A 59 3.03 3.82 -11.86
N HIS A 60 2.29 4.91 -11.79
CA HIS A 60 1.13 5.00 -10.91
C HIS A 60 -0.02 4.08 -11.35
N ASN A 61 -0.18 3.87 -12.67
CA ASN A 61 -1.13 2.88 -13.18
C ASN A 61 -0.74 1.46 -12.78
N ALA A 62 0.55 1.15 -12.80
CA ALA A 62 1.05 -0.15 -12.33
C ALA A 62 0.75 -0.36 -10.86
N GLY A 63 0.83 0.70 -10.04
CA GLY A 63 0.46 0.65 -8.64
C GLY A 63 -1.00 0.27 -8.44
N LEU A 64 -1.89 0.80 -9.26
CA LEU A 64 -3.31 0.46 -9.21
C LEU A 64 -3.53 -1.02 -9.51
N GLN A 65 -2.80 -1.59 -10.46
CA GLN A 65 -2.84 -3.02 -10.75
C GLN A 65 -2.37 -3.84 -9.54
N GLY A 66 -1.28 -3.42 -8.90
CA GLY A 66 -0.77 -4.05 -7.69
C GLY A 66 -1.79 -4.03 -6.55
N LEU A 67 -2.51 -2.93 -6.40
CA LEU A 67 -3.57 -2.83 -5.39
C LEU A 67 -4.72 -3.79 -5.64
N ARG A 68 -5.02 -4.10 -6.91
CA ARG A 68 -6.01 -5.11 -7.24
C ARG A 68 -5.57 -6.49 -6.78
N VAL A 69 -4.29 -6.81 -6.93
CA VAL A 69 -3.73 -8.08 -6.42
C VAL A 69 -3.80 -8.10 -4.89
N ALA A 70 -3.43 -7.00 -4.24
CA ALA A 70 -3.51 -6.89 -2.78
C ALA A 70 -4.95 -7.05 -2.28
N SER A 71 -5.93 -6.52 -3.01
CA SER A 71 -7.35 -6.67 -2.68
C SER A 71 -7.79 -8.13 -2.78
N ALA A 72 -7.31 -8.85 -3.79
CA ALA A 72 -7.57 -10.28 -3.92
C ALA A 72 -6.96 -11.06 -2.75
N ALA A 73 -5.73 -10.73 -2.36
CA ALA A 73 -5.07 -11.34 -1.21
C ALA A 73 -5.88 -11.10 0.08
N ARG A 74 -6.41 -9.90 0.23
CA ARG A 74 -7.25 -9.56 1.39
C ARG A 74 -8.54 -10.38 1.40
N SER A 75 -9.15 -10.62 0.24
CA SER A 75 -10.37 -11.41 0.16
C SER A 75 -10.16 -12.86 0.58
N VAL A 76 -8.96 -13.38 0.40
CA VAL A 76 -8.64 -14.78 0.74
C VAL A 76 -8.10 -14.90 2.17
N GLN A 77 -7.19 -14.05 2.58
CA GLN A 77 -6.46 -14.18 3.86
C GLN A 77 -6.58 -12.95 4.77
N GLY A 78 -7.44 -11.99 4.42
CA GLY A 78 -7.64 -10.81 5.23
C GLY A 78 -6.40 -9.93 5.32
N ASN A 79 -6.27 -9.22 6.42
CA ASN A 79 -5.16 -8.31 6.69
C ASN A 79 -3.79 -9.01 6.61
N ALA A 80 -3.70 -10.25 7.08
CA ALA A 80 -2.46 -11.03 7.00
C ALA A 80 -2.05 -11.29 5.55
N GLY A 81 -3.02 -11.51 4.66
CA GLY A 81 -2.75 -11.68 3.23
C GLY A 81 -2.18 -10.41 2.60
N VAL A 82 -2.69 -9.25 2.99
CA VAL A 82 -2.15 -7.97 2.51
C VAL A 82 -0.72 -7.76 3.02
N ALA A 83 -0.47 -8.03 4.29
CA ALA A 83 0.87 -7.92 4.88
C ALA A 83 1.87 -8.83 4.16
N ALA A 84 1.47 -10.05 3.84
CA ALA A 84 2.34 -11.01 3.14
C ALA A 84 2.61 -10.58 1.68
N PHE A 85 1.62 -9.98 1.03
CA PHE A 85 1.78 -9.46 -0.34
C PHE A 85 2.80 -8.32 -0.38
N TYR A 86 2.70 -7.42 0.57
CA TYR A 86 3.52 -6.20 0.59
C TYR A 86 4.92 -6.50 1.14
#